data_e82706973a2219807ded2382b1b01d7c
#
_entry.id   e82706973a2219807ded2382b1b01d7c
#
_cell.length_a   1.000
_cell.length_b   1.000
_cell.length_c   1.000
_cell.angle_alpha   90.00
_cell.angle_beta   90.00
_cell.angle_gamma   90.00
#
_symmetry.space_group_name_H-M   'P 1'
#
loop_
_entity.id
_entity.type
_entity.pdbx_description
1 polymer ?
#
loop_
_entity_poly.entity_id
_entity_poly.type
_entity_poly.pdbx_seq_one_letter_code
_entity_poly.pdbx_strand_id
1 'polypeptide(L)'
;RGLVQTFARNWMLRNWSLIPLLAIPFLAATGKTGAAIGLLVLCVFLFNFFRGMGLIANNPVIGYLAPGRDRGEYIVRLSLINNATAMLATVFLGLLLWHSSGIETYNLVVLIGILAGIVASALLFKLPEPAGLSAEESARKTNLVSAFRDAMRDPNFRRFILSYLVI
;
A
#
# COMPACT_ATOMS: atom_id res chain seq x y z
N ARG A 1 -7.64 18.57 3.45
CA ARG A 1 -6.34 17.86 3.47
C ARG A 1 -5.98 17.54 2.05
N GLY A 2 -4.71 17.77 1.66
CA GLY A 2 -4.25 17.55 0.30
C GLY A 2 -4.27 16.07 -0.11
N LEU A 3 -4.30 15.84 -1.41
CA LEU A 3 -4.34 14.50 -2.01
C LEU A 3 -3.06 13.71 -1.70
N VAL A 4 -1.90 14.36 -1.84
CA VAL A 4 -0.57 13.78 -1.56
C VAL A 4 -0.42 13.45 -0.08
N GLN A 5 -0.87 14.35 0.82
CA GLN A 5 -0.84 14.09 2.26
C GLN A 5 -1.73 12.91 2.65
N THR A 6 -2.91 12.78 2.02
CA THR A 6 -3.81 11.64 2.25
C THR A 6 -3.15 10.33 1.80
N PHE A 7 -2.52 10.33 0.61
CA PHE A 7 -1.76 9.21 0.09
C PHE A 7 -0.61 8.81 1.03
N ALA A 8 0.26 9.77 1.38
CA ALA A 8 1.41 9.54 2.24
C ALA A 8 1.01 9.02 3.63
N ARG A 9 -0.08 9.58 4.22
CA ARG A 9 -0.59 9.12 5.52
C ARG A 9 -1.09 7.68 5.48
N ASN A 10 -1.86 7.30 4.47
CA ASN A 10 -2.34 5.93 4.35
C ASN A 10 -1.19 4.94 4.12
N TRP A 11 -0.17 5.35 3.34
CA TRP A 11 1.05 4.57 3.15
C TRP A 11 1.85 4.39 4.45
N MET A 12 1.93 5.43 5.26
CA MET A 12 2.55 5.37 6.59
C MET A 12 1.78 4.43 7.52
N LEU A 13 0.45 4.58 7.63
CA LEU A 13 -0.40 3.74 8.47
C LEU A 13 -0.33 2.27 8.05
N ARG A 14 -0.25 1.99 6.74
CA ARG A 14 -0.01 0.65 6.21
C ARG A 14 1.26 0.01 6.78
N ASN A 15 2.37 0.75 6.81
CA ASN A 15 3.64 0.23 7.31
C ASN A 15 3.61 0.09 8.84
N TRP A 16 2.98 1.00 9.55
CA TRP A 16 2.82 0.93 10.99
C TRP A 16 1.95 -0.27 11.43
N SER A 17 0.97 -0.66 10.61
CA SER A 17 0.15 -1.83 10.91
C SER A 17 0.92 -3.16 10.89
N LEU A 18 2.16 -3.16 10.37
CA LEU A 18 3.04 -4.34 10.39
C LEU A 18 3.91 -4.44 11.65
N ILE A 19 4.04 -3.38 12.45
CA ILE A 19 4.88 -3.40 13.67
C ILE A 19 4.51 -4.55 14.62
N PRO A 20 3.22 -4.83 14.88
CA PRO A 20 2.85 -5.92 15.77
C PRO A 20 3.28 -7.31 15.29
N LEU A 21 3.64 -7.49 14.00
CA LEU A 21 4.18 -8.76 13.49
C LEU A 21 5.46 -9.20 14.22
N LEU A 22 6.23 -8.24 14.74
CA LEU A 22 7.44 -8.53 15.52
C LEU A 22 7.14 -9.27 16.83
N ALA A 23 5.91 -9.22 17.32
CA ALA A 23 5.49 -9.96 18.52
C ALA A 23 5.06 -11.41 18.22
N ILE A 24 4.85 -11.78 16.97
CA ILE A 24 4.36 -13.12 16.57
C ILE A 24 5.28 -14.24 17.06
N PRO A 25 6.61 -14.19 16.84
CA PRO A 25 7.49 -15.26 17.30
C PRO A 25 7.48 -15.43 18.82
N PHE A 26 7.36 -14.32 19.57
CA PHE A 26 7.24 -14.36 21.02
C PHE A 26 5.93 -15.02 21.48
N LEU A 27 4.81 -14.68 20.85
CA LEU A 27 3.53 -15.31 21.13
C LEU A 27 3.55 -16.81 20.81
N ALA A 28 4.17 -17.20 19.70
CA ALA A 28 4.32 -18.60 19.31
C ALA A 28 5.20 -19.37 20.31
N ALA A 29 6.32 -18.79 20.74
CA ALA A 29 7.22 -19.38 21.71
C ALA A 29 6.57 -19.58 23.10
N THR A 30 5.62 -18.73 23.47
CA THR A 30 4.84 -18.85 24.72
C THR A 30 3.64 -19.79 24.62
N GLY A 31 3.49 -20.52 23.52
CA GLY A 31 2.38 -21.47 23.28
C GLY A 31 1.06 -20.78 22.92
N LYS A 32 1.02 -19.45 22.73
CA LYS A 32 -0.19 -18.69 22.38
C LYS A 32 -0.41 -18.64 20.87
N THR A 33 -0.40 -19.79 20.22
CA THR A 33 -0.50 -19.90 18.75
C THR A 33 -1.76 -19.26 18.18
N GLY A 34 -2.91 -19.41 18.85
CA GLY A 34 -4.16 -18.77 18.42
C GLY A 34 -4.08 -17.24 18.42
N ALA A 35 -3.43 -16.65 19.44
CA ALA A 35 -3.21 -15.20 19.50
C ALA A 35 -2.22 -14.74 18.40
N ALA A 36 -1.18 -15.52 18.11
CA ALA A 36 -0.24 -15.23 17.05
C ALA A 36 -0.92 -15.20 15.68
N ILE A 37 -1.77 -16.19 15.38
CA ILE A 37 -2.54 -16.26 14.13
C ILE A 37 -3.53 -15.09 14.05
N GLY A 38 -4.26 -14.80 15.12
CA GLY A 38 -5.20 -13.68 15.19
C GLY A 38 -4.49 -12.34 14.92
N LEU A 39 -3.32 -12.14 15.50
CA LEU A 39 -2.49 -10.95 15.28
C LEU A 39 -2.01 -10.85 13.81
N LEU A 40 -1.56 -11.96 13.22
CA LEU A 40 -1.18 -12.01 11.82
C LEU A 40 -2.34 -11.60 10.90
N VAL A 41 -3.51 -12.19 11.08
CA VAL A 41 -4.71 -11.89 10.29
C VAL A 41 -5.09 -10.41 10.43
N LEU A 42 -5.06 -9.88 11.65
CA LEU A 42 -5.34 -8.46 11.91
C LEU A 42 -4.34 -7.53 11.18
N CYS A 43 -3.03 -7.82 11.28
CA CYS A 43 -2.00 -7.03 10.61
C CYS A 43 -2.16 -7.06 9.08
N VAL A 44 -2.41 -8.24 8.49
CA VAL A 44 -2.64 -8.41 7.05
C VAL A 44 -3.90 -7.66 6.62
N PHE A 45 -4.97 -7.73 7.40
CA PHE A 45 -6.21 -6.99 7.12
C PHE A 45 -5.96 -5.48 7.14
N LEU A 46 -5.35 -4.93 8.18
CA LEU A 46 -5.07 -3.50 8.31
C LEU A 46 -4.11 -3.03 7.20
N PHE A 47 -3.08 -3.82 6.90
CA PHE A 47 -2.15 -3.52 5.80
C PHE A 47 -2.87 -3.36 4.45
N ASN A 48 -3.74 -4.32 4.10
CA ASN A 48 -4.50 -4.27 2.85
C ASN A 48 -5.57 -3.17 2.86
N PHE A 49 -6.20 -2.92 4.01
CA PHE A 49 -7.16 -1.84 4.17
C PHE A 49 -6.51 -0.46 3.87
N PHE A 50 -5.40 -0.14 4.53
CA PHE A 50 -4.69 1.12 4.29
C PHE A 50 -4.06 1.19 2.90
N ARG A 51 -3.61 0.06 2.35
CA ARG A 51 -3.17 -0.03 0.95
C ARG A 51 -4.29 0.34 0.00
N GLY A 52 -5.48 -0.22 0.18
CA GLY A 52 -6.65 0.09 -0.64
C GLY A 52 -7.02 1.57 -0.59
N MET A 53 -7.06 2.14 0.62
CA MET A 53 -7.31 3.57 0.83
C MET A 53 -6.25 4.46 0.16
N GLY A 54 -4.98 4.05 0.20
CA GLY A 54 -3.89 4.78 -0.46
C GLY A 54 -3.96 4.71 -1.99
N LEU A 55 -4.32 3.55 -2.56
CA LEU A 55 -4.40 3.36 -4.00
C LEU A 55 -5.42 4.29 -4.68
N ILE A 56 -6.47 4.69 -3.98
CA ILE A 56 -7.46 5.65 -4.50
C ILE A 56 -6.79 6.98 -4.87
N ALA A 57 -5.84 7.44 -4.06
CA ALA A 57 -5.11 8.69 -4.29
C ALA A 57 -3.92 8.52 -5.26
N ASN A 58 -3.46 7.29 -5.52
CA ASN A 58 -2.26 7.01 -6.32
C ASN A 58 -2.40 7.48 -7.78
N ASN A 59 -3.51 7.14 -8.45
CA ASN A 59 -3.72 7.49 -9.85
C ASN A 59 -3.80 9.01 -10.10
N PRO A 60 -4.54 9.80 -9.29
CA PRO A 60 -4.51 11.25 -9.37
C PRO A 60 -3.11 11.83 -9.13
N VAL A 61 -2.36 11.32 -8.15
CA VAL A 61 -0.98 11.77 -7.87
C VAL A 61 -0.07 11.50 -9.07
N ILE A 62 -0.13 10.29 -9.67
CA ILE A 62 0.63 9.98 -10.89
C ILE A 62 0.22 10.91 -12.04
N GLY A 63 -1.08 11.18 -12.20
CA GLY A 63 -1.58 12.09 -13.23
C GLY A 63 -1.06 13.52 -13.08
N TYR A 64 -0.82 13.95 -11.85
CA TYR A 64 -0.21 15.24 -11.54
C TYR A 64 1.30 15.25 -11.82
N LEU A 65 2.04 14.21 -11.41
CA LEU A 65 3.49 14.13 -11.58
C LEU A 65 3.91 13.97 -13.05
N ALA A 66 3.07 13.35 -13.87
CA ALA A 66 3.31 13.14 -15.29
C ALA A 66 2.10 13.59 -16.11
N PRO A 67 1.93 14.91 -16.31
CA PRO A 67 0.82 15.44 -17.10
C PRO A 67 1.04 15.18 -18.61
N GLY A 68 -0.05 14.80 -19.30
CA GLY A 68 -0.07 14.78 -20.76
C GLY A 68 0.46 13.49 -21.40
N ARG A 69 1.18 13.67 -22.52
CA ARG A 69 1.58 12.59 -23.45
C ARG A 69 2.58 11.60 -22.84
N ASP A 70 3.39 12.06 -21.89
CA ASP A 70 4.48 11.27 -21.27
C ASP A 70 4.04 10.39 -20.10
N ARG A 71 2.73 10.45 -19.76
CA ARG A 71 2.19 9.68 -18.64
C ARG A 71 2.39 8.17 -18.80
N GLY A 72 2.23 7.65 -20.03
CA GLY A 72 2.42 6.23 -20.31
C GLY A 72 3.86 5.79 -20.08
N GLU A 73 4.82 6.57 -20.60
CA GLU A 73 6.25 6.30 -20.42
C GLU A 73 6.66 6.38 -18.94
N TYR A 74 6.15 7.37 -18.21
CA TYR A 74 6.39 7.51 -16.78
C TYR A 74 5.89 6.29 -15.99
N ILE A 75 4.66 5.81 -16.26
CA ILE A 75 4.10 4.63 -15.60
C ILE A 75 4.94 3.37 -15.92
N VAL A 76 5.35 3.20 -17.16
CA VAL A 76 6.22 2.06 -17.56
C VAL A 76 7.55 2.10 -16.81
N ARG A 77 8.23 3.24 -16.78
CA ARG A 77 9.50 3.42 -16.06
C ARG A 77 9.32 3.16 -14.55
N LEU A 78 8.26 3.70 -13.96
CA LEU A 78 7.95 3.48 -12.55
C LEU A 78 7.71 1.99 -12.25
N SER A 79 6.96 1.30 -13.11
CA SER A 79 6.69 -0.13 -12.99
C SER A 79 7.96 -0.97 -13.14
N LEU A 80 8.83 -0.64 -14.10
CA LEU A 80 10.12 -1.32 -14.28
C LEU A 80 11.01 -1.19 -13.05
N ILE A 81 11.15 0.03 -12.51
CA ILE A 81 11.94 0.27 -11.29
C ILE A 81 11.34 -0.49 -10.10
N ASN A 82 10.01 -0.45 -9.94
CA ASN A 82 9.33 -1.15 -8.85
C ASN A 82 9.53 -2.67 -8.94
N ASN A 83 9.35 -3.26 -10.13
CA ASN A 83 9.52 -4.69 -10.34
C ASN A 83 10.98 -5.13 -10.16
N ALA A 84 11.95 -4.37 -10.69
CA ALA A 84 13.37 -4.64 -10.51
C ALA A 84 13.76 -4.58 -9.02
N THR A 85 13.30 -3.56 -8.30
CA THR A 85 13.53 -3.42 -6.85
C THR A 85 12.90 -4.57 -6.07
N ALA A 86 11.67 -4.97 -6.41
CA ALA A 86 10.99 -6.10 -5.78
C ALA A 86 11.74 -7.42 -6.02
N MET A 87 12.22 -7.65 -7.25
CA MET A 87 13.01 -8.83 -7.59
C MET A 87 14.32 -8.87 -6.81
N LEU A 88 15.08 -7.76 -6.77
CA LEU A 88 16.32 -7.68 -5.99
C LEU A 88 16.07 -7.89 -4.50
N ALA A 89 15.02 -7.27 -3.94
CA ALA A 89 14.65 -7.47 -2.55
C ALA A 89 14.28 -8.94 -2.26
N THR A 90 13.53 -9.59 -3.15
CA THR A 90 13.17 -11.01 -3.00
C THR A 90 14.38 -11.92 -3.00
N VAL A 91 15.33 -11.70 -3.93
CA VAL A 91 16.59 -12.46 -3.99
C VAL A 91 17.41 -12.24 -2.71
N PHE A 92 17.57 -10.98 -2.30
CA PHE A 92 18.31 -10.64 -1.07
C PHE A 92 17.70 -11.29 0.17
N LEU A 93 16.38 -11.19 0.34
CA LEU A 93 15.67 -11.79 1.47
C LEU A 93 15.72 -13.31 1.42
N GLY A 94 15.61 -13.91 0.22
CA GLY A 94 15.75 -15.35 0.03
C GLY A 94 17.11 -15.87 0.43
N LEU A 95 18.19 -15.18 0.03
CA LEU A 95 19.55 -15.52 0.43
C LEU A 95 19.77 -15.40 1.94
N LEU A 96 19.21 -14.35 2.56
CA LEU A 96 19.31 -14.13 4.00
C LEU A 96 18.61 -15.22 4.79
N LEU A 97 17.41 -15.64 4.37
CA LEU A 97 16.66 -16.74 4.99
C LEU A 97 17.30 -18.11 4.73
N TRP A 98 17.95 -18.28 3.57
CA TRP A 98 18.70 -19.50 3.26
C TRP A 98 19.89 -19.68 4.20
N HIS A 99 20.60 -18.61 4.49
CA HIS A 99 21.81 -18.65 5.33
C HIS A 99 21.49 -18.82 6.82
N SER A 100 20.33 -18.33 7.27
CA SER A 100 19.89 -18.42 8.66
C SER A 100 18.38 -18.50 8.75
N SER A 101 17.85 -19.66 9.16
CA SER A 101 16.40 -19.93 9.26
C SER A 101 15.83 -19.69 10.67
N GLY A 102 16.55 -18.98 11.53
CA GLY A 102 16.13 -18.70 12.90
C GLY A 102 15.02 -17.66 13.01
N ILE A 103 14.31 -17.66 14.14
CA ILE A 103 13.29 -16.68 14.50
C ILE A 103 13.85 -15.25 14.46
N GLU A 104 15.09 -15.07 14.86
CA GLU A 104 15.78 -13.78 14.86
C GLU A 104 15.94 -13.22 13.44
N THR A 105 16.28 -14.08 12.48
CA THR A 105 16.40 -13.69 11.06
C THR A 105 15.05 -13.27 10.48
N TYR A 106 13.97 -13.98 10.83
CA TYR A 106 12.63 -13.59 10.44
C TYR A 106 12.27 -12.18 10.97
N ASN A 107 12.50 -11.94 12.26
CA ASN A 107 12.27 -10.63 12.87
C ASN A 107 13.11 -9.53 12.22
N LEU A 108 14.38 -9.81 11.90
CA LEU A 108 15.25 -8.87 11.19
C LEU A 108 14.69 -8.51 9.81
N VAL A 109 14.25 -9.50 9.04
CA VAL A 109 13.64 -9.29 7.72
C VAL A 109 12.39 -8.42 7.81
N VAL A 110 11.50 -8.73 8.75
CA VAL A 110 10.27 -7.95 8.99
C VAL A 110 10.62 -6.51 9.40
N LEU A 111 11.58 -6.35 10.31
CA LEU A 111 12.03 -5.03 10.77
C LEU A 111 12.60 -4.18 9.62
N ILE A 112 13.47 -4.76 8.79
CA ILE A 112 14.03 -4.08 7.61
C ILE A 112 12.91 -3.63 6.68
N GLY A 113 11.93 -4.50 6.41
CA GLY A 113 10.77 -4.17 5.56
C GLY A 113 9.94 -3.01 6.13
N ILE A 114 9.67 -3.02 7.43
CA ILE A 114 8.93 -1.95 8.12
C ILE A 114 9.71 -0.63 8.03
N LEU A 115 11.00 -0.63 8.37
CA LEU A 115 11.85 0.57 8.34
C LEU A 115 11.94 1.15 6.93
N ALA A 116 12.20 0.33 5.93
CA ALA A 116 12.22 0.76 4.52
C ALA A 116 10.88 1.36 4.10
N GLY A 117 9.76 0.74 4.49
CA GLY A 117 8.41 1.24 4.23
C GLY A 117 8.11 2.58 4.91
N ILE A 118 8.56 2.76 6.15
CA ILE A 118 8.42 4.04 6.90
C ILE A 118 9.23 5.13 6.21
N VAL A 119 10.50 4.86 5.86
CA VAL A 119 11.36 5.82 5.15
C VAL A 119 10.75 6.21 3.82
N ALA A 120 10.30 5.23 3.01
CA ALA A 120 9.63 5.50 1.75
C ALA A 120 8.36 6.37 1.93
N SER A 121 7.55 6.08 2.96
CA SER A 121 6.36 6.87 3.26
C SER A 121 6.70 8.29 3.73
N ALA A 122 7.78 8.45 4.50
CA ALA A 122 8.25 9.76 4.94
C ALA A 122 8.71 10.64 3.76
N LEU A 123 9.31 10.02 2.73
CA LEU A 123 9.69 10.74 1.50
C LEU A 123 8.46 11.22 0.71
N LEU A 124 7.34 10.49 0.75
CA LEU A 124 6.11 10.93 0.11
C LEU A 124 5.54 12.23 0.70
N PHE A 125 5.75 12.50 1.99
CA PHE A 125 5.35 13.78 2.60
C PHE A 125 6.12 14.98 2.08
N LYS A 126 7.26 14.78 1.42
CA LYS A 126 8.05 15.86 0.79
C LYS A 126 7.56 16.23 -0.61
N LEU A 127 6.64 15.46 -1.20
CA LEU A 127 6.07 15.78 -2.49
C LEU A 127 5.16 17.02 -2.38
N PRO A 128 5.26 17.96 -3.34
CA PRO A 128 4.41 19.13 -3.35
C PRO A 128 2.95 18.74 -3.61
N GLU A 129 2.03 19.43 -2.96
CA GLU A 129 0.60 19.30 -3.25
C GLU A 129 0.28 19.95 -4.60
N PRO A 130 -0.54 19.29 -5.44
CA PRO A 130 -0.97 19.87 -6.71
C PRO A 130 -1.79 21.14 -6.48
N ALA A 131 -1.31 22.24 -7.01
CA ALA A 131 -2.03 23.49 -6.97
C ALA A 131 -3.33 23.36 -7.81
N GLY A 132 -4.50 23.51 -7.17
CA GLY A 132 -5.80 23.51 -7.84
C GLY A 132 -6.72 22.33 -7.54
N LEU A 133 -6.21 21.13 -7.18
CA LEU A 133 -7.07 19.98 -6.87
C LEU A 133 -7.80 20.10 -5.52
N SER A 134 -7.27 20.89 -4.59
CA SER A 134 -7.86 21.06 -3.25
C SER A 134 -9.17 21.85 -3.24
N ALA A 135 -9.41 22.72 -4.22
CA ALA A 135 -10.60 23.59 -4.26
C ALA A 135 -11.80 22.92 -4.96
N GLU A 136 -11.59 22.22 -6.07
CA GLU A 136 -12.67 21.61 -6.83
C GLU A 136 -13.16 20.27 -6.26
N GLU A 137 -12.24 19.41 -5.72
CA GLU A 137 -12.65 18.15 -5.09
C GLU A 137 -13.30 18.34 -3.72
N SER A 138 -12.94 19.37 -2.96
CA SER A 138 -13.63 19.72 -1.71
C SER A 138 -15.05 20.23 -1.93
N ALA A 139 -15.35 20.80 -3.08
CA ALA A 139 -16.70 21.23 -3.45
C ALA A 139 -17.61 20.06 -3.85
N ARG A 140 -17.04 18.96 -4.31
CA ARG A 140 -17.78 17.74 -4.62
C ARG A 140 -17.88 16.83 -3.38
N LYS A 141 -18.73 17.22 -2.43
CA LYS A 141 -19.24 16.30 -1.40
C LYS A 141 -20.10 15.22 -2.08
N THR A 142 -19.47 14.38 -2.88
CA THR A 142 -20.16 13.25 -3.48
C THR A 142 -20.34 12.23 -2.37
N ASN A 143 -21.58 11.99 -1.98
CA ASN A 143 -21.91 10.94 -1.02
C ASN A 143 -21.38 9.62 -1.60
N LEU A 144 -20.41 8.99 -0.93
CA LEU A 144 -19.76 7.75 -1.41
C LEU A 144 -20.77 6.68 -1.83
N VAL A 145 -21.91 6.62 -1.14
CA VAL A 145 -23.00 5.69 -1.44
C VAL A 145 -23.68 6.03 -2.77
N SER A 146 -23.91 7.31 -3.07
CA SER A 146 -24.50 7.72 -4.36
C SER A 146 -23.53 7.48 -5.50
N ALA A 147 -22.25 7.84 -5.33
CA ALA A 147 -21.21 7.60 -6.34
C ALA A 147 -21.04 6.10 -6.66
N PHE A 148 -21.05 5.25 -5.62
CA PHE A 148 -21.01 3.80 -5.80
C PHE A 148 -22.25 3.27 -6.53
N ARG A 149 -23.44 3.74 -6.15
CA ARG A 149 -24.71 3.38 -6.82
C ARG A 149 -24.70 3.77 -8.29
N ASP A 150 -24.21 4.96 -8.60
CA ASP A 150 -24.17 5.49 -9.98
C ASP A 150 -23.13 4.71 -10.82
N ALA A 151 -21.97 4.40 -10.24
CA ALA A 151 -20.97 3.54 -10.89
C ALA A 151 -21.53 2.12 -11.16
N MET A 152 -22.27 1.53 -10.22
CA MET A 152 -22.89 0.20 -10.40
C MET A 152 -24.04 0.18 -11.41
N ARG A 153 -24.57 1.34 -11.82
CA ARG A 153 -25.56 1.44 -12.91
C ARG A 153 -24.92 1.31 -14.29
N ASP A 154 -23.61 1.64 -14.42
CA ASP A 154 -22.89 1.45 -15.68
C ASP A 154 -22.63 -0.05 -15.92
N PRO A 155 -23.16 -0.62 -17.02
CA PRO A 155 -22.98 -2.04 -17.34
C PRO A 155 -21.52 -2.41 -17.59
N ASN A 156 -20.70 -1.49 -18.11
CA ASN A 156 -19.28 -1.72 -18.35
C ASN A 156 -18.50 -1.76 -17.03
N PHE A 157 -18.80 -0.85 -16.11
CA PHE A 157 -18.20 -0.85 -14.77
C PHE A 157 -18.55 -2.13 -14.00
N ARG A 158 -19.80 -2.57 -14.09
CA ARG A 158 -20.25 -3.83 -13.45
C ARG A 158 -19.53 -5.04 -14.02
N ARG A 159 -19.37 -5.14 -15.35
CA ARG A 159 -18.60 -6.21 -16.01
C ARG A 159 -17.13 -6.19 -15.59
N PHE A 160 -16.53 -5.00 -15.50
CA PHE A 160 -15.16 -4.82 -15.03
C PHE A 160 -14.98 -5.32 -13.60
N ILE A 161 -15.87 -4.94 -12.67
CA ILE A 161 -15.82 -5.41 -11.28
C ILE A 161 -15.98 -6.94 -11.20
N LEU A 162 -16.93 -7.51 -11.94
CA LEU A 162 -17.13 -8.96 -11.97
C LEU A 162 -15.91 -9.70 -12.51
N SER A 163 -15.28 -9.21 -13.57
CA SER A 163 -14.04 -9.82 -14.09
C SER A 163 -12.88 -9.76 -13.08
N TYR A 164 -12.84 -8.72 -12.25
CA TYR A 164 -11.80 -8.58 -11.21
C TYR A 164 -12.02 -9.47 -9.98
N LEU A 165 -13.28 -9.88 -9.72
CA LEU A 165 -13.63 -10.77 -8.61
C LEU A 165 -13.40 -12.25 -8.95
N VAL A 166 -13.27 -12.60 -10.24
CA VAL A 166 -13.11 -13.98 -10.71
C VAL A 166 -11.63 -14.37 -10.90
N ILE A 167 -10.71 -13.42 -10.83
CA ILE A 167 -9.26 -13.63 -10.90
C ILE A 167 -8.67 -13.71 -9.49
#